data_8c3258c2a23cb46d2071598179b2878d
#
_entry.id   8c3258c2a23cb46d2071598179b2878d
#
_cell.length_a   1.000
_cell.length_b   1.000
_cell.length_c   1.000
_cell.angle_alpha   90.00
_cell.angle_beta   90.00
_cell.angle_gamma   90.00
#
_symmetry.space_group_name_H-M   'P 1'
#
loop_
_entity.id
_entity.type
_entity.pdbx_description
1 polymer ?
#
loop_
_entity_poly.entity_id
_entity_poly.type
_entity_poly.pdbx_seq_one_letter_code
_entity_poly.pdbx_strand_id
1 'polypeptide(L)'
;MTQIRISAKELGVLALPNFCPRCFWIKMHCANKLPFQIFPGIFSSIDSYTKKVTNIHYARHNQLPTWLGELGKLGKPVKVPHYSKFGVVDEGTDILLRGMPDEILQKEDGSYFIIDYKTAKFT
;
A
#
# COMPACT_ATOMS: atom_id res chain seq x y z
N MET A 1 -22.27 -13.96 -10.72
CA MET A 1 -21.28 -12.94 -11.14
C MET A 1 -20.11 -12.90 -10.15
N THR A 2 -18.93 -12.76 -10.67
CA THR A 2 -17.75 -12.62 -9.80
C THR A 2 -17.74 -11.23 -9.14
N GLN A 3 -17.57 -11.17 -7.84
CA GLN A 3 -17.49 -9.93 -7.09
C GLN A 3 -16.35 -9.05 -7.60
N ILE A 4 -16.64 -7.79 -7.88
CA ILE A 4 -15.63 -6.82 -8.28
C ILE A 4 -14.77 -6.45 -7.08
N ARG A 5 -13.46 -6.48 -7.26
CA ARG A 5 -12.48 -6.11 -6.24
C ARG A 5 -11.74 -4.85 -6.68
N ILE A 6 -11.70 -3.86 -5.81
CA ILE A 6 -10.97 -2.61 -6.04
C ILE A 6 -9.93 -2.46 -4.92
N SER A 7 -8.68 -2.25 -5.29
CA SER A 7 -7.65 -1.92 -4.31
C SER A 7 -7.72 -0.42 -3.94
N ALA A 8 -7.21 -0.07 -2.77
CA ALA A 8 -7.10 1.33 -2.35
C ALA A 8 -6.32 2.18 -3.37
N LYS A 9 -5.28 1.61 -3.99
CA LYS A 9 -4.52 2.25 -5.07
C LYS A 9 -5.39 2.54 -6.29
N GLU A 10 -6.20 1.59 -6.70
CA GLU A 10 -7.11 1.74 -7.85
C GLU A 10 -8.21 2.74 -7.56
N LEU A 11 -8.72 2.79 -6.34
CA LEU A 11 -9.67 3.80 -5.91
C LEU A 11 -9.10 5.22 -6.09
N GLY A 12 -7.82 5.41 -5.79
CA GLY A 12 -7.12 6.69 -5.97
C GLY A 12 -7.06 7.15 -7.43
N VAL A 13 -7.12 6.25 -8.39
CA VAL A 13 -7.12 6.59 -9.84
C VAL A 13 -8.34 7.42 -10.23
N LEU A 14 -9.47 7.27 -9.53
CA LEU A 14 -10.69 8.03 -9.78
C LEU A 14 -10.52 9.54 -9.59
N ALA A 15 -9.57 9.94 -8.76
CA ALA A 15 -9.29 11.35 -8.45
C ALA A 15 -8.25 11.99 -9.39
N LEU A 16 -7.67 11.24 -10.31
CA LEU A 16 -6.67 11.77 -11.23
C LEU A 16 -7.31 12.64 -12.31
N PRO A 17 -6.64 13.75 -12.71
CA PRO A 17 -7.20 14.66 -13.73
C PRO A 17 -7.33 14.00 -15.10
N ASN A 18 -6.56 12.97 -15.39
CA ASN A 18 -6.62 12.20 -16.64
C ASN A 18 -7.38 10.87 -16.50
N PHE A 19 -8.28 10.79 -15.53
CA PHE A 19 -9.09 9.59 -15.32
C PHE A 19 -9.89 9.21 -16.57
N CYS A 20 -9.79 7.95 -16.97
CA CYS A 20 -10.54 7.38 -18.09
C CYS A 20 -11.53 6.32 -17.56
N PRO A 21 -12.85 6.61 -17.54
CA PRO A 21 -13.84 5.65 -17.06
C PRO A 21 -13.84 4.34 -17.82
N ARG A 22 -13.64 4.38 -19.13
CA ARG A 22 -13.58 3.20 -19.98
C ARG A 22 -12.40 2.30 -19.63
N CYS A 23 -11.20 2.87 -19.47
CA CYS A 23 -10.01 2.13 -19.08
C CYS A 23 -10.18 1.50 -17.70
N PHE A 24 -10.76 2.23 -16.78
CA PHE A 24 -11.05 1.75 -15.43
C PHE A 24 -12.04 0.56 -15.46
N TRP A 25 -13.11 0.68 -16.22
CA TRP A 25 -14.09 -0.40 -16.38
C TRP A 25 -13.46 -1.66 -16.97
N ILE A 26 -12.68 -1.54 -18.05
CA ILE A 26 -11.97 -2.65 -18.68
C ILE A 26 -11.05 -3.32 -17.66
N LYS A 27 -10.28 -2.54 -16.92
CA LYS A 27 -9.36 -3.05 -15.91
C LYS A 27 -10.09 -3.86 -14.83
N MET A 28 -11.21 -3.36 -14.33
CA MET A 28 -11.99 -4.06 -13.30
C MET A 28 -12.57 -5.39 -13.79
N HIS A 29 -12.91 -5.50 -15.07
CA HIS A 29 -13.51 -6.69 -15.66
C HIS A 29 -12.50 -7.64 -16.31
N CYS A 30 -11.24 -7.21 -16.49
CA CYS A 30 -10.18 -8.01 -17.10
C CYS A 30 -9.08 -8.38 -16.09
N ALA A 31 -9.47 -8.86 -14.91
CA ALA A 31 -8.55 -9.30 -13.86
C ALA A 31 -7.48 -8.25 -13.50
N ASN A 32 -7.85 -6.99 -13.48
CA ASN A 32 -6.99 -5.84 -13.17
C ASN A 32 -5.79 -5.68 -14.14
N LYS A 33 -5.94 -6.14 -15.37
CA LYS A 33 -4.90 -6.03 -16.39
C LYS A 33 -5.39 -5.21 -17.58
N LEU A 34 -4.57 -4.26 -17.99
CA LEU A 34 -4.71 -3.57 -19.26
C LEU A 34 -3.59 -4.02 -20.19
N PRO A 35 -3.90 -4.41 -21.44
CA PRO A 35 -2.90 -5.00 -22.35
C PRO A 35 -1.79 -4.03 -22.75
N PHE A 36 -2.01 -2.74 -22.58
CA PHE A 36 -1.08 -1.67 -22.94
C PHE A 36 -0.38 -1.02 -21.73
N GLN A 37 -0.61 -1.50 -20.52
CA GLN A 37 0.06 -1.00 -19.33
C GLN A 37 1.13 -1.97 -18.87
N ILE A 38 2.37 -1.48 -18.87
CA ILE A 38 3.51 -2.18 -18.29
C ILE A 38 3.91 -1.42 -17.03
N PHE A 39 3.81 -2.09 -15.88
CA PHE A 39 4.33 -1.55 -14.63
C PHE A 39 5.78 -2.03 -14.44
N PRO A 40 6.78 -1.12 -14.40
CA PRO A 40 8.16 -1.54 -14.20
C PRO A 40 8.35 -2.26 -12.87
N GLY A 41 8.86 -3.48 -12.89
CA GLY A 41 9.07 -4.30 -11.69
C GLY A 41 10.08 -3.70 -10.70
N ILE A 42 10.91 -2.77 -11.16
CA ILE A 42 11.89 -2.10 -10.32
C ILE A 42 11.26 -1.33 -9.15
N PHE A 43 10.07 -0.77 -9.32
CA PHE A 43 9.38 -0.06 -8.23
C PHE A 43 9.00 -1.01 -7.09
N SER A 44 8.48 -2.18 -7.40
CA SER A 44 8.20 -3.21 -6.39
C SER A 44 9.47 -3.70 -5.69
N SER A 45 10.57 -3.81 -6.43
CA SER A 45 11.87 -4.19 -5.87
C SER A 45 12.40 -3.14 -4.90
N ILE A 46 12.29 -1.86 -5.24
CA ILE A 46 12.71 -0.75 -4.37
C ILE A 46 11.89 -0.74 -3.08
N ASP A 47 10.58 -0.86 -3.18
CA ASP A 47 9.69 -0.87 -2.00
C ASP A 47 10.00 -2.05 -1.08
N SER A 48 10.16 -3.24 -1.64
CA SER A 48 10.55 -4.44 -0.89
C SER A 48 11.91 -4.30 -0.22
N TYR A 49 12.87 -3.70 -0.92
CA TYR A 49 14.21 -3.45 -0.39
C TYR A 49 14.17 -2.45 0.78
N THR A 50 13.42 -1.36 0.65
CA THR A 50 13.28 -0.35 1.71
C THR A 50 12.69 -0.96 2.98
N LYS A 51 11.64 -1.76 2.85
CA LYS A 51 11.05 -2.50 3.99
C LYS A 51 12.08 -3.44 4.64
N LYS A 52 12.80 -4.18 3.83
CA LYS A 52 13.82 -5.13 4.31
C LYS A 52 14.92 -4.41 5.07
N VAL A 53 15.43 -3.30 4.56
CA VAL A 53 16.47 -2.49 5.21
C VAL A 53 15.98 -1.97 6.56
N THR A 54 14.78 -1.44 6.64
CA THR A 54 14.19 -0.94 7.88
C THR A 54 14.09 -2.04 8.93
N ASN A 55 13.56 -3.20 8.55
CA ASN A 55 13.40 -4.32 9.46
C ASN A 55 14.75 -4.92 9.92
N ILE A 56 15.72 -5.02 9.03
CA ILE A 56 17.07 -5.50 9.39
C ILE A 56 17.75 -4.51 10.35
N HIS A 57 17.62 -3.20 10.08
CA HIS A 57 18.19 -2.19 10.95
C HIS A 57 17.59 -2.28 12.35
N TYR A 58 16.28 -2.41 12.46
CA TYR A 58 15.61 -2.58 13.74
C TYR A 58 16.06 -3.85 14.45
N ALA A 59 16.15 -4.98 13.74
CA ALA A 59 16.59 -6.25 14.33
C ALA A 59 18.02 -6.20 14.88
N ARG A 60 18.91 -5.42 14.24
CA ARG A 60 20.31 -5.30 14.67
C ARG A 60 20.54 -4.28 15.78
N HIS A 61 19.82 -3.18 15.75
CA HIS A 61 20.09 -2.03 16.62
C HIS A 61 19.00 -1.79 17.66
N ASN A 62 17.87 -2.51 17.57
CA ASN A 62 16.67 -2.29 18.39
C ASN A 62 16.15 -0.84 18.32
N GLN A 63 16.46 -0.17 17.22
CA GLN A 63 16.09 1.21 16.92
C GLN A 63 15.73 1.32 15.44
N LEU A 64 14.78 2.21 15.15
CA LEU A 64 14.44 2.54 13.78
C LEU A 64 15.54 3.42 13.14
N PRO A 65 15.69 3.35 11.79
CA PRO A 65 16.64 4.23 11.10
C PRO A 65 16.38 5.70 11.41
N THR A 66 17.44 6.52 11.44
CA THR A 66 17.36 7.93 11.82
C THR A 66 16.43 8.76 10.93
N TRP A 67 16.31 8.40 9.65
CA TRP A 67 15.41 9.08 8.72
C TRP A 67 13.91 8.87 9.05
N LEU A 68 13.56 7.88 9.89
CA LEU A 68 12.22 7.73 10.46
C LEU A 68 12.04 8.49 11.77
N GLY A 69 13.13 8.91 12.41
CA GLY A 69 13.09 9.62 13.68
C GLY A 69 12.42 10.98 13.63
N GLU A 70 12.37 11.63 12.47
CA GLU A 70 11.65 12.88 12.25
C GLU A 70 10.13 12.76 12.44
N LEU A 71 9.60 11.56 12.35
CA LEU A 71 8.17 11.26 12.53
C LEU A 71 7.74 11.17 14.00
N GLY A 72 8.65 11.40 14.93
CA GLY A 72 8.41 11.33 16.37
C GLY A 72 9.01 10.10 17.04
N LYS A 73 8.66 9.86 18.30
CA LYS A 73 9.16 8.71 19.05
C LYS A 73 8.47 7.42 18.62
N LEU A 74 9.05 6.78 17.63
CA LEU A 74 8.61 5.48 17.12
C LEU A 74 9.25 4.35 17.92
N GLY A 75 8.43 3.43 18.42
CA GLY A 75 8.91 2.34 19.26
C GLY A 75 9.38 1.13 18.46
N LYS A 76 8.48 0.43 17.83
CA LYS A 76 8.80 -0.87 17.20
C LYS A 76 7.93 -1.17 15.98
N PRO A 77 8.44 -1.93 15.00
CA PRO A 77 7.62 -2.50 13.94
C PRO A 77 6.61 -3.51 14.50
N VAL A 78 5.42 -3.50 13.96
CA VAL A 78 4.36 -4.46 14.29
C VAL A 78 4.10 -5.32 13.07
N LYS A 79 3.90 -6.61 13.27
CA LYS A 79 3.54 -7.50 12.16
C LYS A 79 2.25 -7.05 11.51
N VAL A 80 2.31 -6.73 10.22
CA VAL A 80 1.12 -6.40 9.43
C VAL A 80 0.26 -7.65 9.27
N PRO A 81 -1.02 -7.62 9.65
CA PRO A 81 -1.92 -8.75 9.44
C PRO A 81 -2.04 -9.13 7.96
N HIS A 82 -2.48 -10.34 7.70
CA HIS A 82 -2.72 -10.81 6.33
C HIS A 82 -3.72 -9.91 5.59
N TYR A 83 -3.50 -9.69 4.29
CA TYR A 83 -4.31 -8.79 3.46
C TYR A 83 -5.83 -9.05 3.55
N SER A 84 -6.24 -10.28 3.84
CA SER A 84 -7.65 -10.64 3.99
C SER A 84 -8.35 -9.93 5.16
N LYS A 85 -7.59 -9.36 6.10
CA LYS A 85 -8.12 -8.59 7.24
C LYS A 85 -8.45 -7.14 6.87
N PHE A 86 -8.01 -6.67 5.72
CA PHE A 86 -8.19 -5.30 5.26
C PHE A 86 -9.17 -5.22 4.09
N GLY A 87 -10.34 -5.82 4.24
CA GLY A 87 -11.37 -5.81 3.22
C GLY A 87 -12.69 -5.29 3.76
N VAL A 88 -13.33 -4.42 3.00
CA VAL A 88 -14.68 -3.91 3.27
C VAL A 88 -15.55 -4.11 2.05
N VAL A 89 -16.72 -4.70 2.24
CA VAL A 89 -17.72 -4.84 1.17
C VAL A 89 -18.69 -3.68 1.26
N ASP A 90 -18.88 -2.99 0.16
CA ASP A 90 -19.95 -2.01 0.02
C ASP A 90 -21.28 -2.74 -0.24
N GLU A 91 -22.21 -2.63 0.69
CA GLU A 91 -23.50 -3.35 0.62
C GLU A 91 -24.37 -2.91 -0.56
N GLY A 92 -24.20 -1.65 -1.01
CA GLY A 92 -24.99 -1.11 -2.12
C GLY A 92 -24.57 -1.63 -3.49
N THR A 93 -23.29 -1.90 -3.69
CA THR A 93 -22.73 -2.30 -4.99
C THR A 93 -22.13 -3.70 -5.00
N ASP A 94 -22.02 -4.35 -3.85
CA ASP A 94 -21.29 -5.62 -3.67
C ASP A 94 -19.82 -5.56 -4.11
N ILE A 95 -19.23 -4.35 -4.10
CA ILE A 95 -17.82 -4.16 -4.42
C ILE A 95 -16.99 -4.41 -3.17
N LEU A 96 -15.96 -5.23 -3.30
CA LEU A 96 -14.98 -5.46 -2.24
C LEU A 96 -13.81 -4.46 -2.39
N LEU A 97 -13.72 -3.53 -1.45
CA LEU A 97 -12.56 -2.64 -1.33
C LEU A 97 -11.49 -3.32 -0.48
N ARG A 98 -10.28 -3.41 -0.99
CA ARG A 98 -9.12 -3.96 -0.31
C ARG A 98 -7.95 -3.01 -0.30
N GLY A 99 -7.23 -3.03 0.81
CA GLY A 99 -5.96 -2.33 0.94
C GLY A 99 -5.09 -3.06 1.93
N MET A 100 -3.81 -2.74 1.96
CA MET A 100 -2.87 -3.26 2.94
C MET A 100 -1.83 -2.19 3.22
N PRO A 101 -1.62 -1.80 4.48
CA PRO A 101 -0.54 -0.89 4.80
C PRO A 101 0.80 -1.53 4.51
N ASP A 102 1.76 -0.74 4.10
CA ASP A 102 3.11 -1.23 3.87
C ASP A 102 3.80 -1.63 5.16
N GLU A 103 3.66 -0.81 6.18
CA GLU A 103 4.23 -1.07 7.48
C GLU A 103 3.42 -0.40 8.59
N ILE A 104 3.38 -1.03 9.76
CA ILE A 104 2.74 -0.49 10.96
C ILE A 104 3.82 -0.41 12.05
N LEU A 105 3.95 0.76 12.64
CA LEU A 105 4.84 1.00 13.77
C LEU A 105 4.02 1.33 15.01
N GLN A 106 4.43 0.82 16.15
CA GLN A 106 3.87 1.22 17.43
C GLN A 106 4.71 2.32 18.04
N LYS A 107 4.08 3.41 18.47
CA LYS A 107 4.74 4.47 19.20
C LYS A 107 4.99 4.09 20.66
N GLU A 108 5.84 4.85 21.37
CA GLU A 108 6.11 4.64 22.79
C GLU A 108 4.86 4.79 23.67
N ASP A 109 3.89 5.62 23.26
CA ASP A 109 2.62 5.82 23.96
C ASP A 109 1.59 4.70 23.72
N GLY A 110 1.93 3.69 22.93
CA GLY A 110 1.06 2.57 22.57
C GLY A 110 0.18 2.81 21.34
N SER A 111 0.17 4.02 20.79
CA SER A 111 -0.56 4.30 19.55
C SER A 111 0.15 3.74 18.32
N TYR A 112 -0.58 3.61 17.20
CA TYR A 112 -0.04 3.05 15.97
C TYR A 112 0.18 4.13 14.92
N PHE A 113 1.21 3.93 14.11
CA PHE A 113 1.57 4.77 12.99
C PHE A 113 1.68 3.91 11.73
N ILE A 114 0.98 4.32 10.68
CA ILE A 114 0.98 3.62 9.40
C ILE A 114 1.95 4.31 8.45
N ILE A 115 2.85 3.54 7.85
CA ILE A 115 3.78 4.00 6.83
C ILE A 115 3.40 3.37 5.49
N ASP A 116 3.38 4.21 4.46
CA ASP A 116 3.23 3.82 3.08
C ASP A 116 4.44 4.31 2.28
N TYR A 117 5.18 3.37 1.69
CA TYR A 117 6.34 3.69 0.88
C TYR A 117 5.92 3.98 -0.56
N LYS A 118 6.29 5.13 -1.07
CA LYS A 118 6.02 5.53 -2.45
C LYS A 118 7.31 5.74 -3.23
N THR A 119 7.36 5.13 -4.40
CA THR A 119 8.41 5.38 -5.38
C THR A 119 7.82 6.22 -6.49
N ALA A 120 8.36 7.40 -6.70
CA ALA A 120 7.94 8.34 -7.74
C ALA A 120 9.13 8.86 -8.52
N LYS A 121 8.89 9.17 -9.80
CA LYS A 121 9.85 9.90 -10.61
C LYS A 121 9.71 11.38 -10.31
N PHE A 122 10.79 12.01 -9.90
CA PHE A 122 10.85 13.47 -9.84
C PHE A 122 10.92 14.03 -11.26
N THR A 123 10.03 14.93 -11.53
CA THR A 123 10.04 15.70 -12.79
C THR A 123 10.42 17.14 -12.51
#